data_e661fd8ad1ac80fe37e4e226bb10fbb3
#
_entry.id   e661fd8ad1ac80fe37e4e226bb10fbb3
#
_cell.length_a   1.000
_cell.length_b   1.000
_cell.length_c   1.000
_cell.angle_alpha   90.00
_cell.angle_beta   90.00
_cell.angle_gamma   90.00
#
_symmetry.space_group_name_H-M   'P 1'
#
loop_
_entity.id
_entity.type
_entity.pdbx_description
1 polymer ?
#
loop_
_entity_poly.entity_id
_entity_poly.type
_entity_poly.pdbx_seq_one_letter_code
_entity_poly.pdbx_strand_id
1 'polypeptide(L)'
;DEPCPQPQTREHLAAIEIVGIDKIVIAQNKIDLVDKKRALENYEEIKRFIEGTIAEDAPIIPISAQNRVNVDLLLYAMEKYISTPARDPSKPARMHVVRSFDVNKPGTPIEKLVGGVIGGSIFQGKFKVGDEIEIRPGISAPTSHGRSETYNPLFTEITSLHAGGRPVKEAYCGGLVGVGTLLDPSLTK
;
A
#
# COMPACT_ATOMS: atom_id res chain seq x y z
N ASP A 1 -9.10 -26.65 -9.30
CA ASP A 1 -10.14 -27.07 -10.25
C ASP A 1 -10.65 -25.96 -11.19
N GLU A 2 -10.38 -24.73 -10.88
CA GLU A 2 -10.83 -23.60 -11.68
C GLU A 2 -9.84 -23.30 -12.83
N PRO A 3 -10.33 -22.86 -14.00
CA PRO A 3 -9.46 -22.52 -15.12
C PRO A 3 -8.61 -21.28 -14.82
N CYS A 4 -7.39 -21.23 -15.34
CA CYS A 4 -6.51 -20.08 -15.26
C CYS A 4 -6.49 -19.34 -16.62
N PRO A 5 -6.60 -18.00 -16.63
CA PRO A 5 -6.82 -17.11 -15.48
C PRO A 5 -8.29 -16.94 -15.13
N GLN A 6 -8.57 -16.67 -13.86
CA GLN A 6 -9.88 -16.13 -13.46
C GLN A 6 -10.07 -14.71 -14.00
N PRO A 7 -11.32 -14.25 -14.25
CA PRO A 7 -11.57 -12.90 -14.78
C PRO A 7 -10.89 -11.81 -13.97
N GLN A 8 -10.99 -11.84 -12.65
CA GLN A 8 -10.35 -10.86 -11.76
C GLN A 8 -8.82 -10.86 -11.87
N THR A 9 -8.20 -12.04 -12.05
CA THR A 9 -6.74 -12.13 -12.22
C THR A 9 -6.29 -11.41 -13.47
N ARG A 10 -7.08 -11.51 -14.54
CA ARG A 10 -6.82 -10.81 -15.81
C ARG A 10 -6.92 -9.29 -15.64
N GLU A 11 -7.97 -8.81 -14.97
CA GLU A 11 -8.16 -7.39 -14.70
C GLU A 11 -7.05 -6.83 -13.81
N HIS A 12 -6.63 -7.57 -12.78
CA HIS A 12 -5.54 -7.16 -11.91
C HIS A 12 -4.20 -7.09 -12.65
N LEU A 13 -3.90 -8.04 -13.54
CA LEU A 13 -2.67 -8.00 -14.33
C LEU A 13 -2.67 -6.79 -15.26
N ALA A 14 -3.79 -6.48 -15.93
CA ALA A 14 -3.92 -5.29 -16.74
C ALA A 14 -3.73 -3.99 -15.93
N ALA A 15 -4.27 -3.94 -14.72
CA ALA A 15 -4.06 -2.79 -13.82
C ALA A 15 -2.58 -2.63 -13.42
N ILE A 16 -1.89 -3.73 -13.09
CA ILE A 16 -0.46 -3.74 -12.76
C ILE A 16 0.37 -3.25 -13.95
N GLU A 17 0.01 -3.67 -15.15
CA GLU A 17 0.67 -3.27 -16.40
C GLU A 17 0.50 -1.77 -16.67
N ILE A 18 -0.72 -1.22 -16.50
CA ILE A 18 -1.00 0.22 -16.63
C ILE A 18 -0.20 1.04 -15.61
N VAL A 19 -0.07 0.55 -14.38
CA VAL A 19 0.71 1.21 -13.32
C VAL A 19 2.22 1.07 -13.53
N GLY A 20 2.66 0.11 -14.36
CA GLY A 20 4.08 -0.12 -14.68
C GLY A 20 4.84 -0.85 -13.55
N ILE A 21 4.20 -1.78 -12.86
CA ILE A 21 4.85 -2.61 -11.83
C ILE A 21 5.48 -3.82 -12.52
N ASP A 22 6.79 -3.82 -12.66
CA ASP A 22 7.57 -4.83 -13.37
C ASP A 22 8.17 -5.95 -12.48
N LYS A 23 8.11 -5.78 -11.16
CA LYS A 23 8.67 -6.76 -10.22
C LYS A 23 7.57 -7.64 -9.65
N ILE A 24 7.39 -8.78 -10.26
CA ILE A 24 6.28 -9.70 -10.01
C ILE A 24 6.81 -11.07 -9.63
N VAL A 25 6.20 -11.70 -8.64
CA VAL A 25 6.37 -13.10 -8.27
C VAL A 25 5.00 -13.76 -8.25
N ILE A 26 4.85 -14.90 -8.90
CA ILE A 26 3.59 -15.61 -9.01
C ILE A 26 3.58 -16.78 -8.04
N ALA A 27 2.61 -16.83 -7.14
CA ALA A 27 2.39 -17.94 -6.23
C ALA A 27 1.26 -18.84 -6.76
N GLN A 28 1.60 -20.04 -7.26
CA GLN A 28 0.62 -21.07 -7.58
C GLN A 28 0.22 -21.79 -6.28
N ASN A 29 -0.83 -21.32 -5.64
CA ASN A 29 -1.24 -21.81 -4.32
C ASN A 29 -2.22 -22.99 -4.39
N LYS A 30 -2.38 -23.68 -3.26
CA LYS A 30 -3.31 -24.81 -3.06
C LYS A 30 -2.93 -26.05 -3.87
N ILE A 31 -1.63 -26.30 -4.11
CA ILE A 31 -1.18 -27.51 -4.81
C ILE A 31 -1.50 -28.82 -4.08
N ASP A 32 -1.81 -28.73 -2.79
CA ASP A 32 -2.23 -29.86 -1.95
C ASP A 32 -3.65 -30.35 -2.23
N LEU A 33 -4.48 -29.56 -2.93
CA LEU A 33 -5.87 -29.93 -3.24
C LEU A 33 -6.03 -30.69 -4.56
N VAL A 34 -4.95 -30.83 -5.33
CA VAL A 34 -4.95 -31.43 -6.66
C VAL A 34 -3.81 -32.44 -6.80
N ASP A 35 -3.91 -33.33 -7.79
CA ASP A 35 -2.82 -34.23 -8.13
C ASP A 35 -1.69 -33.50 -8.88
N LYS A 36 -0.53 -34.16 -8.99
CA LYS A 36 0.64 -33.62 -9.66
C LYS A 36 0.37 -33.24 -11.12
N LYS A 37 -0.47 -34.03 -11.82
CA LYS A 37 -0.80 -33.79 -13.22
C LYS A 37 -1.56 -32.47 -13.38
N ARG A 38 -2.62 -32.28 -12.57
CA ARG A 38 -3.41 -31.05 -12.61
C ARG A 38 -2.60 -29.82 -12.17
N ALA A 39 -1.71 -29.98 -11.19
CA ALA A 39 -0.80 -28.89 -10.79
C ALA A 39 0.12 -28.45 -11.93
N LEU A 40 0.68 -29.40 -12.70
CA LEU A 40 1.52 -29.10 -13.87
C LEU A 40 0.71 -28.48 -15.02
N GLU A 41 -0.49 -28.98 -15.30
CA GLU A 41 -1.39 -28.39 -16.29
C GLU A 41 -1.69 -26.93 -15.97
N ASN A 42 -2.02 -26.65 -14.72
CA ASN A 42 -2.28 -25.27 -14.26
C ASN A 42 -1.01 -24.39 -14.33
N TYR A 43 0.16 -24.93 -14.05
CA TYR A 43 1.43 -24.22 -14.25
C TYR A 43 1.61 -23.78 -15.71
N GLU A 44 1.32 -24.65 -16.67
CA GLU A 44 1.40 -24.31 -18.10
C GLU A 44 0.27 -23.35 -18.53
N GLU A 45 -0.91 -23.39 -17.89
CA GLU A 45 -1.98 -22.41 -18.08
C GLU A 45 -1.50 -21.03 -17.64
N ILE A 46 -0.84 -20.92 -16.46
CA ILE A 46 -0.27 -19.67 -15.95
C ILE A 46 0.79 -19.14 -16.93
N LYS A 47 1.72 -19.97 -17.38
CA LYS A 47 2.75 -19.54 -18.34
C LYS A 47 2.17 -18.97 -19.63
N ARG A 48 1.18 -19.63 -20.19
CA ARG A 48 0.48 -19.11 -21.40
C ARG A 48 -0.28 -17.82 -21.14
N PHE A 49 -0.80 -17.64 -19.93
CA PHE A 49 -1.51 -16.42 -19.55
C PHE A 49 -0.61 -15.21 -19.43
N ILE A 50 0.62 -15.38 -18.91
CA ILE A 50 1.57 -14.28 -18.70
C ILE A 50 2.45 -13.98 -19.94
N GLU A 51 2.43 -14.86 -20.95
CA GLU A 51 3.17 -14.68 -22.20
C GLU A 51 2.78 -13.36 -22.88
N GLY A 52 3.78 -12.55 -23.27
CA GLY A 52 3.59 -11.23 -23.86
C GLY A 52 3.10 -10.14 -22.90
N THR A 53 3.08 -10.40 -21.59
CA THR A 53 2.69 -9.41 -20.57
C THR A 53 3.92 -8.94 -19.75
N ILE A 54 3.73 -7.94 -18.91
CA ILE A 54 4.75 -7.47 -17.97
C ILE A 54 5.22 -8.56 -16.98
N ALA A 55 4.47 -9.65 -16.84
CA ALA A 55 4.76 -10.77 -15.94
C ALA A 55 5.43 -11.97 -16.65
N GLU A 56 5.79 -11.87 -17.92
CA GLU A 56 6.32 -12.99 -18.72
C GLU A 56 7.50 -13.69 -18.06
N ASP A 57 8.45 -12.93 -17.53
CA ASP A 57 9.65 -13.44 -16.86
C ASP A 57 9.46 -13.66 -15.35
N ALA A 58 8.25 -13.51 -14.83
CA ALA A 58 8.00 -13.65 -13.40
C ALA A 58 8.17 -15.11 -12.95
N PRO A 59 8.90 -15.37 -11.86
CA PRO A 59 9.02 -16.72 -11.32
C PRO A 59 7.68 -17.22 -10.78
N ILE A 60 7.30 -18.44 -11.14
CA ILE A 60 6.10 -19.12 -10.68
C ILE A 60 6.49 -20.11 -9.59
N ILE A 61 6.03 -19.92 -8.37
CA ILE A 61 6.36 -20.74 -7.21
C ILE A 61 5.13 -21.56 -6.81
N PRO A 62 5.15 -22.89 -6.98
CA PRO A 62 4.07 -23.76 -6.52
C PRO A 62 4.14 -23.91 -5.00
N ILE A 63 3.06 -23.56 -4.30
CA ILE A 63 2.99 -23.55 -2.84
C ILE A 63 1.71 -24.21 -2.32
N SER A 64 1.77 -24.67 -1.06
CA SER A 64 0.59 -24.83 -0.22
C SER A 64 0.75 -23.97 1.02
N ALA A 65 0.07 -22.84 1.06
CA ALA A 65 0.12 -21.94 2.21
C ALA A 65 -0.43 -22.62 3.48
N GLN A 66 -1.49 -23.42 3.34
CA GLN A 66 -2.11 -24.17 4.44
C GLN A 66 -1.14 -25.17 5.08
N ASN A 67 -0.38 -25.91 4.25
CA ASN A 67 0.56 -26.93 4.69
C ASN A 67 1.99 -26.41 4.81
N ARG A 68 2.21 -25.12 4.56
CA ARG A 68 3.52 -24.45 4.58
C ARG A 68 4.56 -25.07 3.61
N VAL A 69 4.07 -25.67 2.50
CA VAL A 69 4.95 -26.23 1.47
C VAL A 69 5.46 -25.12 0.58
N ASN A 70 6.79 -25.06 0.37
CA ASN A 70 7.51 -24.08 -0.45
C ASN A 70 7.25 -22.60 -0.11
N VAL A 71 6.77 -22.27 1.11
CA VAL A 71 6.59 -20.89 1.56
C VAL A 71 7.95 -20.20 1.71
N ASP A 72 8.97 -20.91 2.14
CA ASP A 72 10.36 -20.45 2.20
C ASP A 72 10.92 -20.10 0.81
N LEU A 73 10.60 -20.89 -0.21
CA LEU A 73 10.98 -20.59 -1.60
C LEU A 73 10.25 -19.34 -2.13
N LEU A 74 8.98 -19.16 -1.76
CA LEU A 74 8.25 -17.95 -2.10
C LEU A 74 8.90 -16.70 -1.47
N LEU A 75 9.25 -16.76 -0.17
CA LEU A 75 9.94 -15.66 0.52
C LEU A 75 11.31 -15.37 -0.11
N TYR A 76 12.07 -16.43 -0.43
CA TYR A 76 13.33 -16.27 -1.15
C TYR A 76 13.16 -15.62 -2.53
N ALA A 77 12.14 -16.04 -3.31
CA ALA A 77 11.85 -15.44 -4.60
C ALA A 77 11.45 -13.96 -4.45
N MET A 78 10.63 -13.61 -3.47
CA MET A 78 10.28 -12.22 -3.17
C MET A 78 11.51 -11.38 -2.87
N GLU A 79 12.40 -11.84 -1.99
CA GLU A 79 13.62 -11.14 -1.62
C GLU A 79 14.58 -10.97 -2.82
N LYS A 80 14.65 -11.99 -3.68
CA LYS A 80 15.54 -11.99 -4.85
C LYS A 80 15.02 -11.12 -6.00
N TYR A 81 13.73 -11.18 -6.31
CA TYR A 81 13.13 -10.55 -7.50
C TYR A 81 12.48 -9.21 -7.21
N ILE A 82 12.05 -8.95 -5.96
CA ILE A 82 11.44 -7.69 -5.53
C ILE A 82 12.45 -6.93 -4.67
N SER A 83 13.38 -6.23 -5.32
CA SER A 83 14.38 -5.43 -4.59
C SER A 83 13.73 -4.27 -3.84
N THR A 84 14.17 -4.05 -2.60
CA THR A 84 13.76 -2.87 -1.83
C THR A 84 14.22 -1.60 -2.55
N PRO A 85 13.33 -0.64 -2.85
CA PRO A 85 13.73 0.61 -3.49
C PRO A 85 14.73 1.39 -2.63
N ALA A 86 15.78 1.93 -3.25
CA ALA A 86 16.68 2.85 -2.58
C ALA A 86 15.93 4.14 -2.24
N ARG A 87 15.87 4.50 -0.97
CA ARG A 87 15.19 5.69 -0.48
C ARG A 87 16.16 6.55 0.32
N ASP A 88 16.07 7.85 0.13
CA ASP A 88 16.95 8.82 0.78
C ASP A 88 16.25 9.43 2.01
N PRO A 89 16.66 9.06 3.24
CA PRO A 89 16.07 9.59 4.46
C PRO A 89 16.51 11.03 4.76
N SER A 90 17.49 11.58 4.05
CA SER A 90 17.98 12.95 4.25
C SER A 90 17.16 14.00 3.50
N LYS A 91 16.36 13.58 2.52
CA LYS A 91 15.48 14.48 1.76
C LYS A 91 14.29 14.94 2.61
N PRO A 92 13.66 16.09 2.26
CA PRO A 92 12.41 16.51 2.89
C PRO A 92 11.37 15.39 2.88
N ALA A 93 10.71 15.19 4.02
CA ALA A 93 9.74 14.11 4.17
C ALA A 93 8.54 14.30 3.24
N ARG A 94 8.11 13.22 2.59
CA ARG A 94 6.90 13.17 1.75
C ARG A 94 6.16 11.86 1.95
N MET A 95 4.84 11.97 2.05
CA MET A 95 3.94 10.84 2.24
C MET A 95 2.74 10.95 1.31
N HIS A 96 2.37 9.84 0.68
CA HIS A 96 1.07 9.74 0.03
C HIS A 96 0.02 9.38 1.08
N VAL A 97 -0.97 10.25 1.26
CA VAL A 97 -2.12 9.98 2.12
C VAL A 97 -3.12 9.13 1.32
N VAL A 98 -3.46 7.97 1.84
CA VAL A 98 -4.39 7.01 1.23
C VAL A 98 -5.74 7.04 1.94
N ARG A 99 -5.72 7.24 3.25
CA ARG A 99 -6.92 7.26 4.10
C ARG A 99 -6.77 8.25 5.24
N SER A 100 -7.92 8.71 5.74
CA SER A 100 -8.02 9.46 6.97
C SER A 100 -8.95 8.76 7.95
N PHE A 101 -8.75 9.00 9.23
CA PHE A 101 -9.51 8.35 10.30
C PHE A 101 -9.88 9.36 11.36
N ASP A 102 -11.13 9.28 11.80
CA ASP A 102 -11.54 9.82 13.10
C ASP A 102 -11.43 8.69 14.12
N VAL A 103 -10.51 8.85 15.08
CA VAL A 103 -10.27 7.86 16.14
C VAL A 103 -11.06 8.14 17.41
N ASN A 104 -11.82 9.22 17.43
CA ASN A 104 -12.66 9.60 18.57
C ASN A 104 -13.88 8.67 18.64
N LYS A 105 -14.17 8.18 19.84
CA LYS A 105 -15.37 7.37 20.06
C LYS A 105 -16.60 8.27 20.20
N PRO A 106 -17.77 7.86 19.73
CA PRO A 106 -19.01 8.58 20.00
C PRO A 106 -19.19 8.84 21.51
N GLY A 107 -19.51 10.09 21.86
CA GLY A 107 -19.68 10.50 23.26
C GLY A 107 -18.36 10.89 23.97
N THR A 108 -17.23 10.96 23.27
CA THR A 108 -15.99 11.50 23.84
C THR A 108 -16.19 12.97 24.23
N PRO A 109 -15.89 13.38 25.49
CA PRO A 109 -15.92 14.78 25.89
C PRO A 109 -15.02 15.66 25.01
N ILE A 110 -15.44 16.93 24.79
CA ILE A 110 -14.73 17.85 23.88
C ILE A 110 -13.26 18.02 24.28
N GLU A 111 -12.97 18.06 25.56
CA GLU A 111 -11.62 18.28 26.10
C GLU A 111 -10.68 17.05 25.88
N LYS A 112 -11.28 15.91 25.50
CA LYS A 112 -10.57 14.64 25.23
C LYS A 112 -10.52 14.27 23.76
N LEU A 113 -11.08 15.12 22.89
CA LEU A 113 -11.01 14.89 21.46
C LEU A 113 -9.55 15.01 20.99
N VAL A 114 -9.17 14.07 20.15
CA VAL A 114 -7.88 14.08 19.46
C VAL A 114 -8.09 14.45 17.99
N GLY A 115 -7.09 15.04 17.38
CA GLY A 115 -7.16 15.42 15.97
C GLY A 115 -7.26 14.22 15.02
N GLY A 116 -7.56 14.50 13.78
CA GLY A 116 -7.66 13.50 12.73
C GLY A 116 -6.35 12.77 12.49
N VAL A 117 -6.46 11.50 12.12
CA VAL A 117 -5.31 10.66 11.77
C VAL A 117 -5.29 10.43 10.27
N ILE A 118 -4.16 10.70 9.63
CA ILE A 118 -3.94 10.40 8.22
C ILE A 118 -3.07 9.14 8.10
N GLY A 119 -3.46 8.24 7.21
CA GLY A 119 -2.75 6.98 6.95
C GLY A 119 -2.21 6.94 5.53
N GLY A 120 -0.97 6.47 5.38
CA GLY A 120 -0.37 6.37 4.07
C GLY A 120 1.05 5.81 4.09
N SER A 121 1.78 6.00 3.00
CA SER A 121 3.15 5.51 2.85
C SER A 121 4.12 6.65 2.65
N ILE A 122 5.18 6.68 3.47
CA ILE A 122 6.29 7.61 3.31
C ILE A 122 7.16 7.11 2.15
N PHE A 123 7.30 7.92 1.10
CA PHE A 123 8.13 7.57 -0.05
C PHE A 123 9.44 8.33 -0.11
N GLN A 124 9.62 9.37 0.72
CA GLN A 124 10.83 10.17 0.81
C GLN A 124 11.01 10.73 2.22
N GLY A 125 12.26 10.80 2.67
CA GLY A 125 12.62 11.39 3.96
C GLY A 125 12.13 10.58 5.16
N LYS A 126 11.97 11.26 6.28
CA LYS A 126 11.46 10.70 7.54
C LYS A 126 10.59 11.72 8.26
N PHE A 127 9.60 11.25 9.01
CA PHE A 127 8.81 12.06 9.93
C PHE A 127 9.18 11.78 11.39
N LYS A 128 9.07 12.80 12.21
CA LYS A 128 9.19 12.73 13.68
C LYS A 128 7.95 13.31 14.33
N VAL A 129 7.64 12.84 15.52
CA VAL A 129 6.65 13.49 16.38
C VAL A 129 7.14 14.90 16.70
N GLY A 130 6.26 15.91 16.53
CA GLY A 130 6.57 17.33 16.69
C GLY A 130 6.97 18.04 15.38
N ASP A 131 7.10 17.33 14.26
CA ASP A 131 7.35 17.97 12.97
C ASP A 131 6.11 18.74 12.50
N GLU A 132 6.33 19.95 11.96
CA GLU A 132 5.29 20.67 11.21
C GLU A 132 5.17 20.09 9.80
N ILE A 133 3.93 19.84 9.36
CA ILE A 133 3.62 19.28 8.05
C ILE A 133 2.61 20.10 7.30
N GLU A 134 2.71 20.06 5.98
CA GLU A 134 1.76 20.61 5.04
C GLU A 134 0.99 19.47 4.34
N ILE A 135 -0.34 19.55 4.36
CA ILE A 135 -1.22 18.59 3.69
C ILE A 135 -1.79 19.25 2.44
N ARG A 136 -1.55 18.67 1.30
CA ARG A 136 -2.04 19.12 -0.01
C ARG A 136 -3.00 18.09 -0.62
N PRO A 137 -3.97 18.54 -1.41
CA PRO A 137 -4.24 19.90 -1.86
C PRO A 137 -4.81 20.80 -0.77
N GLY A 138 -5.35 20.27 0.34
CA GLY A 138 -6.01 21.02 1.39
C GLY A 138 -7.50 21.26 1.10
N ILE A 139 -8.04 22.39 1.56
CA ILE A 139 -9.46 22.70 1.46
C ILE A 139 -9.73 23.47 0.16
N SER A 140 -10.77 23.06 -0.58
CA SER A 140 -11.24 23.80 -1.75
C SER A 140 -11.88 25.11 -1.32
N ALA A 141 -11.42 26.22 -1.92
CA ALA A 141 -12.06 27.52 -1.73
C ALA A 141 -13.10 27.74 -2.85
N PRO A 142 -14.34 28.17 -2.53
CA PRO A 142 -15.32 28.46 -3.56
C PRO A 142 -14.85 29.66 -4.40
N THR A 143 -14.70 29.46 -5.70
CA THR A 143 -14.41 30.56 -6.64
C THR A 143 -15.69 31.15 -7.17
N SER A 144 -15.79 32.47 -7.20
CA SER A 144 -16.97 33.24 -7.64
C SER A 144 -17.31 33.10 -9.13
N HIS A 145 -16.56 32.35 -9.94
CA HIS A 145 -16.73 32.21 -11.39
C HIS A 145 -16.58 30.79 -11.93
N GLY A 146 -16.81 29.74 -11.14
CA GLY A 146 -17.16 28.40 -11.63
C GLY A 146 -16.14 27.62 -12.46
N ARG A 147 -14.85 27.98 -12.53
CA ARG A 147 -13.88 27.32 -13.42
C ARG A 147 -12.46 27.05 -12.89
N SER A 148 -12.13 27.42 -11.67
CA SER A 148 -10.82 27.09 -11.08
C SER A 148 -11.00 26.80 -9.60
N GLU A 149 -10.89 25.56 -9.19
CA GLU A 149 -10.80 25.21 -7.78
C GLU A 149 -9.45 25.66 -7.26
N THR A 150 -9.44 26.67 -6.39
CA THR A 150 -8.25 27.02 -5.63
C THR A 150 -8.25 26.22 -4.34
N TYR A 151 -7.11 25.61 -4.01
CA TYR A 151 -6.95 24.82 -2.80
C TYR A 151 -6.03 25.55 -1.84
N ASN A 152 -6.41 25.59 -0.56
CA ASN A 152 -5.60 26.11 0.52
C ASN A 152 -4.98 24.96 1.29
N PRO A 153 -3.65 24.80 1.28
CA PRO A 153 -2.96 23.77 2.05
C PRO A 153 -3.29 23.85 3.53
N LEU A 154 -3.34 22.71 4.20
CA LEU A 154 -3.49 22.62 5.63
C LEU A 154 -2.13 22.46 6.30
N PHE A 155 -1.89 23.21 7.37
CA PHE A 155 -0.68 23.11 8.18
C PHE A 155 -1.03 22.57 9.56
N THR A 156 -0.21 21.64 10.05
CA THR A 156 -0.42 21.02 11.36
C THR A 156 0.88 20.43 11.88
N GLU A 157 0.88 20.08 13.17
CA GLU A 157 1.97 19.37 13.81
C GLU A 157 1.64 17.86 13.93
N ILE A 158 2.65 17.01 13.82
CA ILE A 158 2.54 15.57 14.07
C ILE A 158 2.47 15.31 15.57
N THR A 159 1.31 14.89 16.06
CA THR A 159 1.09 14.57 17.48
C THR A 159 1.48 13.15 17.84
N SER A 160 1.36 12.21 16.88
CA SER A 160 1.70 10.81 17.07
C SER A 160 2.04 10.13 15.74
N LEU A 161 2.88 9.10 15.82
CA LEU A 161 3.23 8.24 14.69
C LEU A 161 2.99 6.78 15.07
N HIS A 162 2.39 6.02 14.17
CA HIS A 162 2.16 4.58 14.32
C HIS A 162 2.64 3.83 13.10
N ALA A 163 3.48 2.82 13.29
CA ALA A 163 3.96 1.93 12.24
C ALA A 163 3.87 0.47 12.72
N GLY A 164 3.36 -0.42 11.86
CA GLY A 164 3.17 -1.84 12.22
C GLY A 164 2.31 -2.06 13.47
N GLY A 165 1.29 -1.20 13.69
CA GLY A 165 0.40 -1.29 14.86
C GLY A 165 1.01 -0.82 16.18
N ARG A 166 2.19 -0.19 16.17
CA ARG A 166 2.90 0.28 17.37
C ARG A 166 3.20 1.77 17.27
N PRO A 167 3.16 2.52 18.41
CA PRO A 167 3.61 3.90 18.43
C PRO A 167 5.13 3.98 18.22
N VAL A 168 5.56 4.93 17.42
CA VAL A 168 6.98 5.19 17.14
C VAL A 168 7.27 6.69 17.27
N LYS A 169 8.52 7.05 17.57
CA LYS A 169 8.94 8.45 17.63
C LYS A 169 9.35 9.01 16.28
N GLU A 170 9.86 8.15 15.41
CA GLU A 170 10.27 8.48 14.04
C GLU A 170 9.74 7.39 13.09
N ALA A 171 9.34 7.80 11.88
CA ALA A 171 8.92 6.90 10.82
C ALA A 171 9.71 7.20 9.55
N TYR A 172 10.23 6.14 8.93
CA TYR A 172 11.05 6.19 7.73
C TYR A 172 10.27 5.73 6.49
N CYS A 173 10.88 5.91 5.33
CA CYS A 173 10.34 5.39 4.08
C CYS A 173 10.07 3.89 4.15
N GLY A 174 8.90 3.47 3.68
CA GLY A 174 8.44 2.08 3.63
C GLY A 174 7.30 1.79 4.59
N GLY A 175 6.45 0.84 4.22
CA GLY A 175 5.29 0.43 5.00
C GLY A 175 4.18 1.48 5.09
N LEU A 176 3.15 1.12 5.84
CA LEU A 176 2.03 2.01 6.14
C LEU A 176 2.27 2.69 7.50
N VAL A 177 2.05 4.00 7.54
CA VAL A 177 2.22 4.83 8.73
C VAL A 177 0.93 5.60 9.00
N GLY A 178 0.50 5.59 10.25
CA GLY A 178 -0.54 6.47 10.75
C GLY A 178 0.08 7.71 11.39
N VAL A 179 -0.36 8.88 10.99
CA VAL A 179 0.11 10.19 11.47
C VAL A 179 -1.05 10.90 12.14
N GLY A 180 -0.96 11.07 13.45
CA GLY A 180 -1.90 11.89 14.22
C GLY A 180 -1.59 13.37 14.04
N THR A 181 -2.63 14.19 13.91
CA THR A 181 -2.54 15.63 13.68
C THR A 181 -3.31 16.41 14.73
N LEU A 182 -3.20 17.75 14.71
CA LEU A 182 -4.04 18.66 15.50
C LEU A 182 -5.31 19.10 14.76
N LEU A 183 -5.45 18.70 13.49
CA LEU A 183 -6.59 19.12 12.67
C LEU A 183 -7.88 18.41 13.11
N ASP A 184 -9.00 19.10 12.95
CA ASP A 184 -10.31 18.45 13.09
C ASP A 184 -10.40 17.26 12.14
N PRO A 185 -10.91 16.09 12.60
CA PRO A 185 -11.03 14.91 11.75
C PRO A 185 -11.83 15.13 10.47
N SER A 186 -12.74 16.10 10.43
CA SER A 186 -13.50 16.46 9.23
C SER A 186 -12.64 17.10 8.14
N LEU A 187 -11.53 17.73 8.51
CA LEU A 187 -10.59 18.39 7.59
C LEU A 187 -9.57 17.42 6.99
N THR A 188 -9.43 16.24 7.58
CA THR A 188 -8.49 15.22 7.10
C THR A 188 -9.14 14.18 6.18
N LYS A 189 -10.44 14.34 5.91
CA LYS A 189 -11.22 13.42 5.04
C LYS A 189 -11.01 13.72 3.56
#